data_db3f3bbf0521e662e6b2b3d154e9b176
#
_entry.id   db3f3bbf0521e662e6b2b3d154e9b176
#
_cell.length_a   1.000
_cell.length_b   1.000
_cell.length_c   1.000
_cell.angle_alpha   90.00
_cell.angle_beta   90.00
_cell.angle_gamma   90.00
#
_symmetry.space_group_name_H-M   'P 1'
#
loop_
_entity.id
_entity.type
_entity.pdbx_description
1 polymer ?
#
loop_
_entity_poly.entity_id
_entity_poly.type
_entity_poly.pdbx_seq_one_letter_code
_entity_poly.pdbx_strand_id
1 'polypeptide(L)'
;MLKLGINDEITNEDYHGDREFESSSSLKLYLKDPKEYYNKYILKLPREERYKSAYDFGSYIHSLILEPEKTASEFAVYEGMTRRGKAYEKFKEENEGKIIITHSQMLQAQGILESYTDNQLAMNSIKNGTPEQTLCVELEGMKIKVRADYVRDGEIIDIKTTGDPVDKFTAGKTCARFDYDLSAALYVDAFAQHYGKPYDFYFMFINKMSNEIEMLKASEKFLENGRRKYKKAIQLLKTAKSSGKYFEDGIQEVNIPAWAIFNEDSE
;
A
#
# COMPACT_ATOMS: atom_id res chain seq x y z
N MET A 1 14.54 13.20 7.79
CA MET A 1 13.51 13.10 8.87
C MET A 1 12.25 13.79 8.43
N LEU A 2 11.10 13.10 8.55
CA LEU A 2 9.78 13.64 8.23
C LEU A 2 9.39 14.75 9.21
N LYS A 3 8.58 15.70 8.73
CA LYS A 3 8.02 16.84 9.50
C LYS A 3 6.53 16.92 9.28
N LEU A 4 5.79 17.49 10.23
CA LEU A 4 4.36 17.78 10.03
C LEU A 4 4.15 18.66 8.80
N GLY A 5 3.13 18.37 8.02
CA GLY A 5 2.84 18.98 6.73
C GLY A 5 3.29 18.14 5.54
N ILE A 6 3.35 18.75 4.37
CA ILE A 6 3.82 18.12 3.13
C ILE A 6 5.34 17.91 3.22
N ASN A 7 5.77 16.74 2.78
CA ASN A 7 7.19 16.37 2.70
C ASN A 7 7.49 16.01 1.24
N ASP A 8 7.98 16.98 0.49
CA ASP A 8 8.40 16.79 -0.88
C ASP A 8 9.79 16.12 -0.93
N GLU A 9 10.07 15.41 -2.02
CA GLU A 9 11.38 14.79 -2.31
C GLU A 9 11.88 13.76 -1.28
N ILE A 10 10.96 13.13 -0.54
CA ILE A 10 11.29 12.06 0.40
C ILE A 10 11.49 10.74 -0.33
N THR A 11 12.67 10.15 -0.18
CA THR A 11 12.98 8.83 -0.74
C THR A 11 12.12 7.73 -0.10
N ASN A 12 11.97 6.61 -0.80
CA ASN A 12 11.30 5.43 -0.23
C ASN A 12 12.01 4.93 1.05
N GLU A 13 13.33 4.97 1.06
CA GLU A 13 14.13 4.58 2.21
C GLU A 13 13.85 5.48 3.43
N ASP A 14 13.88 6.80 3.24
CA ASP A 14 13.58 7.76 4.31
C ASP A 14 12.13 7.64 4.80
N TYR A 15 11.16 7.49 3.88
CA TYR A 15 9.76 7.30 4.25
C TYR A 15 9.56 6.03 5.07
N HIS A 16 10.09 4.91 4.61
CA HIS A 16 9.95 3.64 5.31
C HIS A 16 10.88 3.50 6.52
N GLY A 17 12.00 4.21 6.53
CA GLY A 17 12.98 4.22 7.65
C GLY A 17 12.51 5.03 8.86
N ASP A 18 11.71 6.06 8.64
CA ASP A 18 11.17 6.89 9.72
C ASP A 18 10.24 6.08 10.64
N ARG A 19 10.47 6.17 11.95
CA ARG A 19 9.71 5.44 12.99
C ARG A 19 8.99 6.38 13.96
N GLU A 20 9.10 7.68 13.75
CA GLU A 20 8.41 8.66 14.57
C GLU A 20 6.92 8.75 14.20
N PHE A 21 6.62 8.53 12.92
CA PHE A 21 5.27 8.55 12.39
C PHE A 21 4.75 7.15 12.12
N GLU A 22 3.53 6.87 12.55
CA GLU A 22 2.80 5.66 12.16
C GLU A 22 2.22 5.80 10.75
N SER A 23 2.05 4.67 10.08
CA SER A 23 1.47 4.60 8.73
C SER A 23 0.29 3.64 8.69
N SER A 24 -0.48 3.65 7.60
CA SER A 24 -1.52 2.63 7.40
C SER A 24 -0.99 1.20 7.54
N SER A 25 0.23 0.93 7.04
CA SER A 25 0.86 -0.39 7.14
C SER A 25 1.23 -0.76 8.56
N SER A 26 1.73 0.17 9.36
CA SER A 26 2.09 -0.08 10.76
C SER A 26 0.84 -0.30 11.62
N LEU A 27 -0.22 0.50 11.40
CA LEU A 27 -1.50 0.34 12.10
C LEU A 27 -2.19 -0.99 11.76
N LYS A 28 -2.21 -1.38 10.47
CA LYS A 28 -2.72 -2.69 10.05
C LYS A 28 -1.95 -3.84 10.68
N LEU A 29 -0.62 -3.74 10.69
CA LEU A 29 0.23 -4.77 11.30
C LEU A 29 -0.07 -4.88 12.79
N TYR A 30 -0.20 -3.77 13.49
CA TYR A 30 -0.49 -3.79 14.92
C TYR A 30 -1.85 -4.43 15.24
N LEU A 31 -2.89 -4.15 14.44
CA LEU A 31 -4.20 -4.80 14.60
C LEU A 31 -4.15 -6.30 14.35
N LYS A 32 -3.33 -6.74 13.40
CA LYS A 32 -3.24 -8.14 12.98
C LYS A 32 -2.30 -8.97 13.86
N ASP A 33 -1.15 -8.42 14.18
CA ASP A 33 -0.06 -9.08 14.91
C ASP A 33 0.76 -8.06 15.69
N PRO A 34 0.34 -7.74 16.94
CA PRO A 34 1.05 -6.80 17.80
C PRO A 34 2.49 -7.21 18.11
N LYS A 35 2.78 -8.52 18.17
CA LYS A 35 4.13 -9.04 18.42
C LYS A 35 5.05 -8.80 17.23
N GLU A 36 4.55 -9.03 16.00
CA GLU A 36 5.31 -8.72 14.79
C GLU A 36 5.50 -7.21 14.60
N TYR A 37 4.51 -6.40 14.98
CA TYR A 37 4.67 -4.94 15.04
C TYR A 37 5.82 -4.56 16.00
N TYR A 38 5.84 -5.12 17.21
CA TYR A 38 6.87 -4.85 18.20
C TYR A 38 8.27 -5.24 17.69
N ASN A 39 8.40 -6.44 17.11
CA ASN A 39 9.64 -6.91 16.52
C ASN A 39 10.16 -5.96 15.42
N LYS A 40 9.26 -5.53 14.53
CA LYS A 40 9.61 -4.72 13.36
C LYS A 40 9.87 -3.25 13.70
N TYR A 41 9.00 -2.64 14.52
CA TYR A 41 9.00 -1.18 14.72
C TYR A 41 9.69 -0.74 16.00
N ILE A 42 9.69 -1.59 17.04
CA ILE A 42 10.30 -1.26 18.35
C ILE A 42 11.69 -1.88 18.45
N LEU A 43 11.81 -3.20 18.29
CA LEU A 43 13.09 -3.89 18.37
C LEU A 43 13.95 -3.74 17.10
N LYS A 44 13.35 -3.36 15.97
CA LYS A 44 14.01 -3.21 14.66
C LYS A 44 14.79 -4.48 14.26
N LEU A 45 14.22 -5.64 14.54
CA LEU A 45 14.83 -6.90 14.19
C LEU A 45 14.99 -7.02 12.69
N PRO A 46 16.14 -7.48 12.19
CA PRO A 46 16.34 -7.73 10.78
C PRO A 46 15.33 -8.78 10.30
N ARG A 47 14.73 -8.54 9.16
CA ARG A 47 13.80 -9.47 8.54
C ARG A 47 14.47 -10.08 7.33
N GLU A 48 14.33 -11.40 7.15
CA GLU A 48 14.70 -12.00 5.87
C GLU A 48 13.87 -11.33 4.76
N GLU A 49 14.55 -10.66 3.87
CA GLU A 49 13.91 -10.12 2.66
C GLU A 49 13.48 -11.29 1.77
N ARG A 50 12.25 -11.71 1.91
CA ARG A 50 11.66 -12.61 0.92
C ARG A 50 11.47 -11.83 -0.36
N TYR A 51 12.19 -12.23 -1.39
CA TYR A 51 12.04 -11.67 -2.73
C TYR A 51 10.54 -11.61 -3.13
N LYS A 52 10.03 -10.41 -3.38
CA LYS A 52 8.61 -10.18 -3.66
C LYS A 52 8.42 -9.64 -5.07
N SER A 53 8.70 -10.46 -6.07
CA SER A 53 8.54 -10.13 -7.50
C SER A 53 7.20 -9.45 -7.85
N ALA A 54 6.13 -9.77 -7.10
CA ALA A 54 4.84 -9.13 -7.29
C ALA A 54 4.81 -7.65 -6.83
N TYR A 55 5.60 -7.30 -5.81
CA TYR A 55 5.74 -5.90 -5.38
C TYR A 55 6.58 -5.12 -6.39
N ASP A 56 7.69 -5.68 -6.85
CA ASP A 56 8.55 -5.05 -7.83
C ASP A 56 7.78 -4.70 -9.11
N PHE A 57 6.94 -5.64 -9.58
CA PHE A 57 6.10 -5.40 -10.74
C PHE A 57 5.01 -4.35 -10.48
N GLY A 58 4.39 -4.37 -9.30
CA GLY A 58 3.45 -3.34 -8.88
C GLY A 58 4.11 -1.95 -8.88
N SER A 59 5.28 -1.81 -8.25
CA SER A 59 6.04 -0.57 -8.23
C SER A 59 6.43 -0.10 -9.63
N TYR A 60 6.77 -1.03 -10.53
CA TYR A 60 7.06 -0.70 -11.92
C TYR A 60 5.84 -0.10 -12.66
N ILE A 61 4.65 -0.68 -12.47
CA ILE A 61 3.41 -0.13 -13.03
C ILE A 61 3.09 1.25 -12.45
N HIS A 62 3.25 1.44 -11.14
CA HIS A 62 3.08 2.75 -10.50
C HIS A 62 4.01 3.79 -11.12
N SER A 63 5.30 3.50 -11.23
CA SER A 63 6.28 4.40 -11.82
C SER A 63 5.94 4.75 -13.27
N LEU A 64 5.56 3.77 -14.08
CA LEU A 64 5.18 3.99 -15.49
C LEU A 64 3.96 4.90 -15.67
N ILE A 65 2.98 4.82 -14.77
CA ILE A 65 1.74 5.62 -14.84
C ILE A 65 1.92 6.99 -14.19
N LEU A 66 2.60 7.06 -13.05
CA LEU A 66 2.64 8.25 -12.21
C LEU A 66 3.86 9.16 -12.50
N GLU A 67 5.03 8.55 -12.74
CA GLU A 67 6.31 9.25 -12.89
C GLU A 67 7.17 8.59 -13.99
N PRO A 68 6.67 8.53 -15.26
CA PRO A 68 7.34 7.80 -16.34
C PRO A 68 8.77 8.29 -16.60
N GLU A 69 9.08 9.54 -16.31
CA GLU A 69 10.43 10.11 -16.44
C GLU A 69 11.42 9.55 -15.42
N LYS A 70 10.95 9.06 -14.26
CA LYS A 70 11.80 8.46 -13.23
C LYS A 70 12.02 6.95 -13.43
N THR A 71 11.16 6.30 -14.22
CA THR A 71 11.17 4.83 -14.36
C THR A 71 12.54 4.29 -14.78
N ALA A 72 13.21 4.92 -15.73
CA ALA A 72 14.54 4.46 -16.21
C ALA A 72 15.66 4.61 -15.15
N SER A 73 15.50 5.51 -14.19
CA SER A 73 16.45 5.67 -13.07
C SER A 73 16.23 4.65 -11.96
N GLU A 74 15.00 4.20 -11.75
CA GLU A 74 14.61 3.32 -10.64
C GLU A 74 14.57 1.83 -11.05
N PHE A 75 14.37 1.53 -12.33
CA PHE A 75 14.19 0.17 -12.82
C PHE A 75 15.18 -0.17 -13.93
N ALA A 76 15.53 -1.45 -14.00
CA ALA A 76 16.33 -2.01 -15.09
C ALA A 76 15.67 -3.29 -15.63
N VAL A 77 15.57 -3.42 -16.96
CA VAL A 77 14.97 -4.58 -17.61
C VAL A 77 16.05 -5.59 -17.95
N TYR A 78 15.96 -6.79 -17.38
CA TYR A 78 16.84 -7.90 -17.69
C TYR A 78 16.27 -8.75 -18.82
N GLU A 79 17.00 -8.79 -19.94
CA GLU A 79 16.61 -9.51 -21.16
C GLU A 79 16.87 -11.02 -21.11
N GLY A 80 17.58 -11.50 -20.08
CA GLY A 80 17.91 -12.91 -19.95
C GLY A 80 16.71 -13.77 -19.51
N MET A 81 16.74 -15.05 -19.93
CA MET A 81 15.64 -15.99 -19.66
C MET A 81 15.48 -16.36 -18.17
N THR A 82 16.55 -16.27 -17.38
CA THR A 82 16.54 -16.66 -15.96
C THR A 82 17.27 -15.68 -15.09
N ARG A 83 16.71 -15.39 -13.91
CA ARG A 83 17.37 -14.57 -12.87
C ARG A 83 18.40 -15.37 -12.07
N ARG A 84 19.27 -16.11 -12.77
CA ARG A 84 20.33 -16.96 -12.17
C ARG A 84 21.57 -16.98 -13.06
N GLY A 85 22.71 -17.24 -12.43
CA GLY A 85 23.99 -17.41 -13.11
C GLY A 85 24.74 -16.10 -13.33
N LYS A 86 25.99 -16.24 -13.85
CA LYS A 86 26.96 -15.13 -13.94
C LYS A 86 26.46 -13.92 -14.72
N ALA A 87 25.66 -14.14 -15.78
CA ALA A 87 25.13 -13.04 -16.60
C ALA A 87 24.13 -12.19 -15.80
N TYR A 88 23.29 -12.82 -14.99
CA TYR A 88 22.35 -12.09 -14.13
C TYR A 88 23.05 -11.35 -13.00
N GLU A 89 24.03 -11.99 -12.34
CA GLU A 89 24.79 -11.33 -11.27
C GLU A 89 25.55 -10.11 -11.80
N LYS A 90 26.19 -10.24 -12.97
CA LYS A 90 26.85 -9.10 -13.61
C LYS A 90 25.86 -7.97 -13.92
N PHE A 91 24.67 -8.31 -14.48
CA PHE A 91 23.64 -7.30 -14.77
C PHE A 91 23.16 -6.60 -13.49
N LYS A 92 23.02 -7.34 -12.39
CA LYS A 92 22.64 -6.81 -11.09
C LYS A 92 23.69 -5.84 -10.54
N GLU A 93 24.97 -6.19 -10.65
CA GLU A 93 26.09 -5.30 -10.27
C GLU A 93 26.11 -4.02 -11.11
N GLU A 94 25.89 -4.11 -12.42
CA GLU A 94 25.84 -2.96 -13.33
C GLU A 94 24.62 -2.05 -13.10
N ASN A 95 23.59 -2.56 -12.42
CA ASN A 95 22.35 -1.86 -12.10
C ASN A 95 22.08 -1.81 -10.59
N GLU A 96 23.15 -1.66 -9.81
CA GLU A 96 23.04 -1.54 -8.36
C GLU A 96 22.10 -0.38 -7.97
N GLY A 97 21.24 -0.62 -6.99
CA GLY A 97 20.22 0.34 -6.54
C GLY A 97 18.94 0.37 -7.37
N LYS A 98 18.88 -0.30 -8.52
CA LYS A 98 17.65 -0.40 -9.33
C LYS A 98 16.88 -1.69 -9.04
N ILE A 99 15.55 -1.59 -9.17
CA ILE A 99 14.67 -2.76 -9.15
C ILE A 99 14.76 -3.45 -10.52
N ILE A 100 15.06 -4.76 -10.51
CA ILE A 100 15.23 -5.50 -11.77
C ILE A 100 13.89 -6.12 -12.18
N ILE A 101 13.44 -5.76 -13.36
CA ILE A 101 12.25 -6.27 -14.06
C ILE A 101 12.68 -7.27 -15.13
N THR A 102 11.94 -8.34 -15.32
CA THR A 102 12.20 -9.26 -16.44
C THR A 102 11.63 -8.72 -17.75
N HIS A 103 12.16 -9.19 -18.88
CA HIS A 103 11.60 -8.89 -20.20
C HIS A 103 10.09 -9.25 -20.29
N SER A 104 9.68 -10.39 -19.75
CA SER A 104 8.27 -10.79 -19.67
C SER A 104 7.40 -9.80 -18.87
N GLN A 105 7.91 -9.29 -17.75
CA GLN A 105 7.21 -8.27 -16.96
C GLN A 105 7.14 -6.93 -17.73
N MET A 106 8.18 -6.57 -18.46
CA MET A 106 8.18 -5.37 -19.30
C MET A 106 7.11 -5.46 -20.39
N LEU A 107 7.02 -6.60 -21.11
CA LEU A 107 5.97 -6.83 -22.12
C LEU A 107 4.56 -6.80 -21.51
N GLN A 108 4.39 -7.39 -20.33
CA GLN A 108 3.13 -7.35 -19.60
C GLN A 108 2.76 -5.91 -19.22
N ALA A 109 3.72 -5.10 -18.78
CA ALA A 109 3.51 -3.70 -18.46
C ALA A 109 3.13 -2.86 -19.69
N GLN A 110 3.68 -3.16 -20.85
CA GLN A 110 3.27 -2.50 -22.10
C GLN A 110 1.80 -2.72 -22.42
N GLY A 111 1.29 -3.96 -22.30
CA GLY A 111 -0.14 -4.24 -22.48
C GLY A 111 -1.03 -3.52 -21.47
N ILE A 112 -0.57 -3.36 -20.21
CA ILE A 112 -1.28 -2.56 -19.21
C ILE A 112 -1.30 -1.08 -19.60
N LEU A 113 -0.16 -0.53 -20.08
CA LEU A 113 -0.10 0.86 -20.50
C LEU A 113 -0.99 1.15 -21.72
N GLU A 114 -1.08 0.23 -22.67
CA GLU A 114 -2.03 0.32 -23.79
C GLU A 114 -3.46 0.43 -23.26
N SER A 115 -3.87 -0.49 -22.37
CA SER A 115 -5.19 -0.44 -21.74
C SER A 115 -5.43 0.84 -20.92
N TYR A 116 -4.38 1.35 -20.25
CA TYR A 116 -4.44 2.61 -19.52
C TYR A 116 -4.68 3.80 -20.46
N THR A 117 -3.96 3.87 -21.57
CA THR A 117 -4.09 4.96 -22.54
C THR A 117 -5.45 4.96 -23.25
N ASP A 118 -6.05 3.79 -23.43
CA ASP A 118 -7.39 3.64 -24.01
C ASP A 118 -8.52 3.94 -23.00
N ASN A 119 -8.22 3.88 -21.70
CA ASN A 119 -9.20 4.14 -20.64
C ASN A 119 -9.23 5.64 -20.26
N GLN A 120 -10.20 6.38 -20.84
CA GLN A 120 -10.33 7.82 -20.61
C GLN A 120 -10.56 8.21 -19.12
N LEU A 121 -11.23 7.38 -18.33
CA LEU A 121 -11.44 7.63 -16.91
C LEU A 121 -10.13 7.53 -16.14
N ALA A 122 -9.37 6.45 -16.37
CA ALA A 122 -8.06 6.24 -15.76
C ALA A 122 -7.08 7.35 -16.16
N MET A 123 -6.97 7.64 -17.47
CA MET A 123 -6.12 8.73 -18.00
C MET A 123 -6.45 10.09 -17.40
N ASN A 124 -7.74 10.41 -17.25
CA ASN A 124 -8.16 11.70 -16.73
C ASN A 124 -8.00 11.79 -15.20
N SER A 125 -7.97 10.65 -14.49
CA SER A 125 -7.78 10.64 -13.05
C SER A 125 -6.35 11.05 -12.64
N ILE A 126 -5.37 10.82 -13.52
CA ILE A 126 -3.95 11.16 -13.30
C ILE A 126 -3.59 12.44 -14.09
N LYS A 127 -4.34 13.51 -13.87
CA LYS A 127 -4.08 14.83 -14.48
C LYS A 127 -4.25 15.93 -13.45
N ASN A 128 -3.42 16.96 -13.57
CA ASN A 128 -3.49 18.16 -12.74
C ASN A 128 -3.37 17.90 -11.23
N GLY A 129 -2.50 16.99 -10.85
CA GLY A 129 -2.25 16.62 -9.45
C GLY A 129 -0.77 16.30 -9.21
N THR A 130 -0.49 15.77 -8.03
CA THR A 130 0.86 15.47 -7.54
C THR A 130 0.98 13.96 -7.29
N PRO A 131 1.94 13.27 -7.93
CA PRO A 131 2.24 11.87 -7.63
C PRO A 131 2.98 11.73 -6.31
N GLU A 132 2.88 10.56 -5.70
CA GLU A 132 3.65 10.12 -4.52
C GLU A 132 3.70 11.16 -3.38
N GLN A 133 2.60 11.93 -3.20
CA GLN A 133 2.58 13.01 -2.21
C GLN A 133 2.62 12.47 -0.79
N THR A 134 3.68 12.82 -0.07
CA THR A 134 3.86 12.47 1.34
C THR A 134 3.32 13.57 2.24
N LEU A 135 2.37 13.22 3.11
CA LEU A 135 1.80 14.12 4.12
C LEU A 135 1.96 13.51 5.51
N CYS A 136 2.41 14.34 6.45
CA CYS A 136 2.49 14.00 7.87
C CYS A 136 1.58 14.90 8.68
N VAL A 137 0.73 14.31 9.52
CA VAL A 137 -0.24 15.02 10.37
C VAL A 137 -0.24 14.45 11.79
N GLU A 138 -0.82 15.18 12.72
CA GLU A 138 -1.23 14.63 14.01
C GLU A 138 -2.71 14.28 13.94
N LEU A 139 -3.06 13.00 13.93
CA LEU A 139 -4.43 12.51 13.85
C LEU A 139 -4.75 11.66 15.08
N GLU A 140 -5.89 11.95 15.73
CA GLU A 140 -6.27 11.27 16.99
C GLU A 140 -5.15 11.32 18.05
N GLY A 141 -4.33 12.40 18.07
CA GLY A 141 -3.20 12.57 18.97
C GLY A 141 -2.05 11.59 18.75
N MET A 142 -1.86 11.13 17.52
CA MET A 142 -0.72 10.32 17.08
C MET A 142 -0.13 10.91 15.80
N LYS A 143 1.18 10.94 15.70
CA LYS A 143 1.88 11.34 14.48
C LYS A 143 1.67 10.28 13.40
N ILE A 144 1.06 10.67 12.30
CA ILE A 144 0.69 9.81 11.17
C ILE A 144 1.38 10.31 9.92
N LYS A 145 1.91 9.40 9.13
CA LYS A 145 2.37 9.65 7.76
C LYS A 145 1.54 8.86 6.77
N VAL A 146 1.21 9.50 5.69
CA VAL A 146 0.55 8.91 4.52
C VAL A 146 1.34 9.28 3.28
N ARG A 147 1.38 8.38 2.31
CA ARG A 147 1.87 8.67 0.95
C ARG A 147 0.80 8.20 -0.02
N ALA A 148 0.18 9.15 -0.68
CA ALA A 148 -0.85 8.88 -1.66
C ALA A 148 -0.21 8.73 -3.04
N ASP A 149 -0.62 7.71 -3.79
CA ASP A 149 -0.08 7.44 -5.13
C ASP A 149 -0.29 8.66 -6.05
N TYR A 150 -1.50 9.26 -6.00
CA TYR A 150 -1.76 10.52 -6.71
C TYR A 150 -2.81 11.35 -5.98
N VAL A 151 -2.58 12.66 -5.89
CA VAL A 151 -3.48 13.62 -5.23
C VAL A 151 -3.79 14.76 -6.19
N ARG A 152 -5.07 15.04 -6.36
CA ARG A 152 -5.54 16.24 -7.04
C ARG A 152 -6.60 16.93 -6.18
N ASP A 153 -7.10 18.06 -6.63
CA ASP A 153 -8.00 18.90 -5.83
C ASP A 153 -9.25 18.15 -5.34
N GLY A 154 -9.29 17.80 -4.06
CA GLY A 154 -10.38 17.06 -3.41
C GLY A 154 -10.42 15.56 -3.70
N GLU A 155 -9.42 14.98 -4.35
CA GLU A 155 -9.42 13.57 -4.72
C GLU A 155 -8.06 12.90 -4.47
N ILE A 156 -8.10 11.67 -3.99
CA ILE A 156 -6.96 10.77 -3.84
C ILE A 156 -7.19 9.57 -4.74
N ILE A 157 -6.21 9.24 -5.58
CA ILE A 157 -6.22 8.05 -6.43
C ILE A 157 -5.12 7.11 -5.95
N ASP A 158 -5.46 5.85 -5.77
CA ASP A 158 -4.59 4.80 -5.26
C ASP A 158 -4.61 3.63 -6.25
N ILE A 159 -3.46 3.31 -6.81
CA ILE A 159 -3.31 2.27 -7.83
C ILE A 159 -3.11 0.91 -7.16
N LYS A 160 -3.88 -0.08 -7.58
CA LYS A 160 -3.78 -1.44 -7.06
C LYS A 160 -3.67 -2.46 -8.19
N THR A 161 -2.51 -3.11 -8.30
CA THR A 161 -2.33 -4.23 -9.22
C THR A 161 -2.78 -5.55 -8.58
N THR A 162 -3.55 -6.34 -9.29
CA THR A 162 -4.07 -7.63 -8.80
C THR A 162 -4.01 -8.71 -9.87
N GLY A 163 -4.05 -9.98 -9.47
CA GLY A 163 -4.33 -11.10 -10.37
C GLY A 163 -5.80 -11.52 -10.39
N ASP A 164 -6.59 -10.98 -9.45
CA ASP A 164 -8.02 -11.25 -9.34
C ASP A 164 -8.83 -10.32 -10.27
N PRO A 165 -10.06 -10.69 -10.69
CA PRO A 165 -10.94 -9.79 -11.43
C PRO A 165 -11.14 -8.44 -10.73
N VAL A 166 -11.27 -7.37 -11.50
CA VAL A 166 -11.34 -5.99 -10.97
C VAL A 166 -12.75 -5.44 -10.85
N ASP A 167 -13.79 -6.26 -11.09
CA ASP A 167 -15.16 -5.86 -10.83
C ASP A 167 -15.38 -5.42 -9.37
N LYS A 168 -16.37 -4.55 -9.15
CA LYS A 168 -16.66 -3.96 -7.83
C LYS A 168 -16.83 -4.96 -6.69
N PHE A 169 -17.32 -6.17 -6.99
CA PHE A 169 -17.58 -7.19 -5.96
C PHE A 169 -16.29 -7.90 -5.55
N THR A 170 -15.47 -8.30 -6.53
CA THR A 170 -14.17 -8.94 -6.28
C THR A 170 -13.17 -7.94 -5.70
N ALA A 171 -13.15 -6.70 -6.21
CA ALA A 171 -12.36 -5.63 -5.65
C ALA A 171 -12.73 -5.34 -4.18
N GLY A 172 -14.03 -5.38 -3.84
CA GLY A 172 -14.50 -5.25 -2.46
C GLY A 172 -13.95 -6.33 -1.52
N LYS A 173 -13.88 -7.60 -1.98
CA LYS A 173 -13.25 -8.70 -1.22
C LYS A 173 -11.76 -8.49 -1.05
N THR A 174 -11.09 -8.06 -2.11
CA THR A 174 -9.65 -7.72 -2.09
C THR A 174 -9.38 -6.58 -1.10
N CYS A 175 -10.20 -5.53 -1.10
CA CYS A 175 -10.12 -4.44 -0.15
C CYS A 175 -10.27 -4.92 1.30
N ALA A 176 -11.24 -5.78 1.57
CA ALA A 176 -11.45 -6.34 2.90
C ALA A 176 -10.28 -7.23 3.36
N ARG A 177 -9.74 -8.05 2.46
CA ARG A 177 -8.59 -8.94 2.75
C ARG A 177 -7.32 -8.19 3.12
N PHE A 178 -7.09 -7.01 2.54
CA PHE A 178 -5.88 -6.21 2.74
C PHE A 178 -6.10 -4.96 3.59
N ASP A 179 -7.28 -4.79 4.20
CA ASP A 179 -7.66 -3.62 4.98
C ASP A 179 -7.42 -2.31 4.22
N TYR A 180 -7.78 -2.27 2.92
CA TYR A 180 -7.63 -1.05 2.12
C TYR A 180 -8.60 0.05 2.56
N ASP A 181 -9.71 -0.29 3.21
CA ASP A 181 -10.62 0.64 3.86
C ASP A 181 -9.93 1.45 4.97
N LEU A 182 -9.07 0.80 5.77
CA LEU A 182 -8.26 1.50 6.78
C LEU A 182 -7.33 2.51 6.13
N SER A 183 -6.62 2.13 5.05
CA SER A 183 -5.71 3.03 4.34
C SER A 183 -6.47 4.21 3.74
N ALA A 184 -7.55 3.94 3.01
CA ALA A 184 -8.34 4.96 2.34
C ALA A 184 -8.89 5.99 3.34
N ALA A 185 -9.48 5.53 4.44
CA ALA A 185 -10.02 6.41 5.47
C ALA A 185 -8.93 7.26 6.14
N LEU A 186 -7.79 6.64 6.48
CA LEU A 186 -6.66 7.35 7.08
C LEU A 186 -6.12 8.45 6.14
N TYR A 187 -6.05 8.16 4.84
CA TYR A 187 -5.56 9.11 3.85
C TYR A 187 -6.56 10.27 3.67
N VAL A 188 -7.84 9.95 3.47
CA VAL A 188 -8.90 10.95 3.34
C VAL A 188 -8.90 11.90 4.54
N ASP A 189 -8.87 11.36 5.76
CA ASP A 189 -8.96 12.16 6.98
C ASP A 189 -7.67 12.99 7.19
N ALA A 190 -6.50 12.46 6.85
CA ALA A 190 -5.23 13.19 6.91
C ALA A 190 -5.22 14.37 5.92
N PHE A 191 -5.59 14.15 4.67
CA PHE A 191 -5.65 15.20 3.66
C PHE A 191 -6.76 16.21 3.96
N ALA A 192 -7.94 15.75 4.39
CA ALA A 192 -9.03 16.64 4.78
C ALA A 192 -8.66 17.56 5.95
N GLN A 193 -7.96 17.03 6.96
CA GLN A 193 -7.46 17.83 8.08
C GLN A 193 -6.44 18.87 7.63
N HIS A 194 -5.49 18.48 6.77
CA HIS A 194 -4.42 19.37 6.33
C HIS A 194 -4.93 20.52 5.45
N TYR A 195 -5.81 20.21 4.49
CA TYR A 195 -6.30 21.20 3.53
C TYR A 195 -7.61 21.87 3.93
N GLY A 196 -8.26 21.45 5.03
CA GLY A 196 -9.51 22.02 5.52
C GLY A 196 -10.72 21.78 4.63
N LYS A 197 -10.71 20.74 3.80
CA LYS A 197 -11.79 20.39 2.87
C LYS A 197 -11.94 18.87 2.71
N PRO A 198 -13.12 18.37 2.33
CA PRO A 198 -13.32 16.94 2.13
C PRO A 198 -12.51 16.40 0.94
N TYR A 199 -12.15 15.14 1.01
CA TYR A 199 -11.49 14.38 -0.05
C TYR A 199 -12.29 13.14 -0.39
N ASP A 200 -12.43 12.83 -1.68
CA ASP A 200 -12.89 11.55 -2.18
C ASP A 200 -11.70 10.61 -2.39
N PHE A 201 -11.96 9.31 -2.28
CA PHE A 201 -10.93 8.29 -2.51
C PHE A 201 -11.32 7.35 -3.64
N TYR A 202 -10.43 7.17 -4.60
CA TYR A 202 -10.61 6.29 -5.74
C TYR A 202 -9.51 5.23 -5.78
N PHE A 203 -9.91 4.01 -6.07
CA PHE A 203 -9.00 2.94 -6.45
C PHE A 203 -8.93 2.84 -7.96
N MET A 204 -7.72 2.79 -8.52
CA MET A 204 -7.48 2.33 -9.88
C MET A 204 -7.01 0.87 -9.78
N PHE A 205 -7.94 -0.07 -9.93
CA PHE A 205 -7.60 -1.48 -9.95
C PHE A 205 -7.14 -1.90 -11.34
N ILE A 206 -5.99 -2.57 -11.41
CA ILE A 206 -5.37 -3.05 -12.64
C ILE A 206 -5.19 -4.57 -12.54
N ASN A 207 -5.87 -5.32 -13.40
CA ASN A 207 -5.67 -6.75 -13.51
C ASN A 207 -4.41 -7.06 -14.33
N LYS A 208 -3.42 -7.66 -13.71
CA LYS A 208 -2.15 -8.00 -14.37
C LYS A 208 -2.27 -9.09 -15.43
N MET A 209 -3.35 -9.87 -15.42
CA MET A 209 -3.54 -11.00 -16.35
C MET A 209 -4.37 -10.63 -17.57
N SER A 210 -5.42 -9.81 -17.38
CA SER A 210 -6.32 -9.38 -18.46
C SER A 210 -6.04 -7.97 -18.97
N ASN A 211 -5.18 -7.20 -18.28
CA ASN A 211 -4.94 -5.76 -18.50
C ASN A 211 -6.17 -4.87 -18.27
N GLU A 212 -7.26 -5.40 -17.71
CA GLU A 212 -8.44 -4.62 -17.37
C GLU A 212 -8.12 -3.58 -16.29
N ILE A 213 -8.69 -2.39 -16.46
CA ILE A 213 -8.55 -1.28 -15.50
C ILE A 213 -9.94 -0.81 -15.11
N GLU A 214 -10.20 -0.80 -13.80
CA GLU A 214 -11.46 -0.35 -13.24
C GLU A 214 -11.23 0.77 -12.21
N MET A 215 -12.01 1.86 -12.35
CA MET A 215 -12.00 2.99 -11.42
C MET A 215 -13.15 2.84 -10.42
N LEU A 216 -12.83 2.66 -9.15
CA LEU A 216 -13.82 2.42 -8.09
C LEU A 216 -13.71 3.49 -6.99
N LYS A 217 -14.81 4.19 -6.72
CA LYS A 217 -14.88 5.16 -5.63
C LYS A 217 -15.16 4.45 -4.29
N ALA A 218 -14.39 4.78 -3.26
CA ALA A 218 -14.68 4.37 -1.91
C ALA A 218 -15.99 5.01 -1.42
N SER A 219 -16.96 4.21 -1.01
CA SER A 219 -18.22 4.71 -0.46
C SER A 219 -18.02 5.25 0.97
N GLU A 220 -18.93 6.11 1.44
CA GLU A 220 -18.88 6.59 2.83
C GLU A 220 -18.89 5.42 3.84
N LYS A 221 -19.70 4.39 3.58
CA LYS A 221 -19.75 3.18 4.42
C LYS A 221 -18.42 2.42 4.47
N PHE A 222 -17.69 2.41 3.35
CA PHE A 222 -16.34 1.84 3.27
C PHE A 222 -15.35 2.66 4.10
N LEU A 223 -15.38 3.99 3.96
CA LEU A 223 -14.53 4.90 4.73
C LEU A 223 -14.85 4.87 6.22
N GLU A 224 -16.12 4.83 6.61
CA GLU A 224 -16.50 4.69 8.02
C GLU A 224 -15.97 3.40 8.67
N ASN A 225 -16.00 2.28 7.93
CA ASN A 225 -15.42 1.04 8.43
C ASN A 225 -13.90 1.19 8.64
N GLY A 226 -13.22 1.82 7.71
CA GLY A 226 -11.80 2.12 7.81
C GLY A 226 -11.47 3.05 8.98
N ARG A 227 -12.29 4.10 9.22
CA ARG A 227 -12.16 5.01 10.37
C ARG A 227 -12.22 4.26 11.69
N ARG A 228 -13.18 3.34 11.83
CA ARG A 228 -13.28 2.50 13.06
C ARG A 228 -12.02 1.67 13.28
N LYS A 229 -11.46 1.09 12.21
CA LYS A 229 -10.24 0.29 12.28
C LYS A 229 -9.02 1.13 12.68
N TYR A 230 -8.74 2.24 11.99
CA TYR A 230 -7.54 3.01 12.30
C TYR A 230 -7.63 3.69 13.67
N LYS A 231 -8.82 4.21 14.07
CA LYS A 231 -9.02 4.78 15.42
C LYS A 231 -8.79 3.75 16.51
N LYS A 232 -9.31 2.53 16.34
CA LYS A 232 -9.03 1.42 17.24
C LYS A 232 -7.54 1.10 17.32
N ALA A 233 -6.85 1.02 16.16
CA ALA A 233 -5.41 0.77 16.12
C ALA A 233 -4.62 1.83 16.87
N ILE A 234 -4.92 3.10 16.64
CA ILE A 234 -4.28 4.24 17.32
C ILE A 234 -4.52 4.16 18.84
N GLN A 235 -5.74 3.93 19.27
CA GLN A 235 -6.07 3.83 20.70
C GLN A 235 -5.29 2.70 21.38
N LEU A 236 -5.30 1.50 20.80
CA LEU A 236 -4.56 0.36 21.33
C LEU A 236 -3.06 0.61 21.36
N LEU A 237 -2.51 1.19 20.30
CA LEU A 237 -1.09 1.48 20.20
C LEU A 237 -0.65 2.57 21.18
N LYS A 238 -1.47 3.59 21.42
CA LYS A 238 -1.23 4.59 22.49
C LYS A 238 -1.13 3.93 23.87
N THR A 239 -2.05 3.03 24.18
CA THR A 239 -2.03 2.27 25.43
C THR A 239 -0.76 1.41 25.53
N ALA A 240 -0.39 0.72 24.44
CA ALA A 240 0.83 -0.09 24.40
C ALA A 240 2.09 0.75 24.60
N LYS A 241 2.19 1.89 23.90
CA LYS A 241 3.33 2.82 24.04
C LYS A 241 3.46 3.38 25.47
N SER A 242 2.33 3.71 26.12
CA SER A 242 2.33 4.27 27.48
C SER A 242 2.64 3.23 28.56
N SER A 243 2.19 1.97 28.38
CA SER A 243 2.43 0.88 29.33
C SER A 243 3.74 0.12 29.09
N GLY A 244 4.36 0.26 27.90
CA GLY A 244 5.46 -0.56 27.44
C GLY A 244 5.06 -2.00 27.07
N LYS A 245 3.76 -2.35 27.17
CA LYS A 245 3.24 -3.68 26.88
C LYS A 245 2.49 -3.71 25.55
N TYR A 246 3.12 -4.24 24.51
CA TYR A 246 2.59 -4.25 23.14
C TYR A 246 1.74 -5.48 22.82
N PHE A 247 1.98 -6.60 23.48
CA PHE A 247 1.27 -7.87 23.31
C PHE A 247 1.24 -8.63 24.61
N GLU A 248 0.42 -9.65 24.70
CA GLU A 248 0.38 -10.54 25.86
C GLU A 248 1.39 -11.68 25.69
N ASP A 249 2.23 -11.88 26.73
CA ASP A 249 3.12 -13.01 26.83
C ASP A 249 2.46 -14.15 27.60
N GLY A 250 2.79 -15.40 27.26
CA GLY A 250 2.35 -16.58 27.95
C GLY A 250 1.47 -17.50 27.09
N ILE A 251 0.85 -18.46 27.74
CA ILE A 251 -0.02 -19.43 27.08
C ILE A 251 -1.35 -18.72 26.73
N GLN A 252 -1.65 -18.71 25.43
CA GLN A 252 -2.92 -18.18 24.91
C GLN A 252 -3.88 -19.33 24.60
N GLU A 253 -5.15 -19.12 24.88
CA GLU A 253 -6.20 -20.06 24.50
C GLU A 253 -6.54 -19.89 23.00
N VAL A 254 -6.58 -21.00 22.27
CA VAL A 254 -7.01 -21.00 20.87
C VAL A 254 -8.47 -21.42 20.77
N ASN A 255 -9.26 -20.60 20.07
CA ASN A 255 -10.65 -20.88 19.78
C ASN A 255 -10.85 -21.11 18.27
N ILE A 256 -11.77 -22.01 17.93
CA ILE A 256 -12.20 -22.19 16.54
C ILE A 256 -13.15 -21.07 16.13
N PRO A 257 -13.06 -20.56 14.87
CA PRO A 257 -14.00 -19.57 14.37
C PRO A 257 -15.45 -20.06 14.39
N ALA A 258 -16.39 -19.16 14.60
CA ALA A 258 -17.82 -19.51 14.70
C ALA A 258 -18.34 -20.31 13.49
N TRP A 259 -17.85 -20.03 12.29
CA TRP A 259 -18.20 -20.75 11.07
C TRP A 259 -17.66 -22.18 10.99
N ALA A 260 -16.68 -22.54 11.81
CA ALA A 260 -16.07 -23.86 11.87
C ALA A 260 -16.60 -24.71 13.05
N ILE A 261 -17.51 -24.15 13.86
CA ILE A 261 -18.17 -24.89 14.92
C ILE A 261 -19.13 -25.87 14.25
N PHE A 262 -18.92 -27.17 14.54
CA PHE A 262 -19.82 -28.21 14.06
C PHE A 262 -21.13 -28.15 14.87
N ASN A 263 -22.23 -27.88 14.17
CA ASN A 263 -23.57 -27.97 14.73
C ASN A 263 -24.23 -29.27 14.25
N GLU A 264 -24.64 -30.13 15.18
CA GLU A 264 -25.32 -31.39 14.86
C GLU A 264 -26.71 -31.19 14.23
N ASP A 265 -27.28 -29.94 14.31
CA ASP A 265 -28.62 -29.61 13.81
C ASP A 265 -28.66 -29.09 12.36
N SER A 266 -27.55 -29.18 11.61
CA SER A 266 -27.54 -28.81 10.18
C SER A 266 -27.76 -30.06 9.30
N GLU A 267 -29.01 -30.50 9.24
CA GLU A 267 -29.55 -31.36 8.18
C GLU A 267 -29.97 -30.54 6.95
#